data_84228e69d91f0b5270ec1203e1492720
#
_entry.id   84228e69d91f0b5270ec1203e1492720
#
_cell.length_a   1.000
_cell.length_b   1.000
_cell.length_c   1.000
_cell.angle_alpha   90.00
_cell.angle_beta   90.00
_cell.angle_gamma   90.00
#
_symmetry.space_group_name_H-M   'P 1'
#
loop_
_entity.id
_entity.type
_entity.pdbx_description
1 polymer ?
#
loop_
_entity_poly.entity_id
_entity_poly.type
_entity_poly.pdbx_seq_one_letter_code
_entity_poly.pdbx_strand_id
1 'polypeptide(L)'
;YEIRPRDWSSDVCSSDLMAEFWRGLVVPGALAGCALVLVLAGKDFGTTLLLGLVTWLMLLIAGTRPLYLVPIGVAGFAVICALLMGNENRRTRIDAWLHPEKYEKTVAYQQLQSVYALGAGGTTGVGLGDGRQKTGFVPEHHTDFIFSVIGEEFGLAATLGLLALYGLLCWCGFNIAWRASDLFGQLLVIGITFLIGVQVIINVGVVTMVLPNKGLPLPFISYGGSNLVVLLASAGLVLSVARRATDKPIAVATPLDDNPFTAFPRPT
;
A
#
# COMPACT_ATOMS: atom_id res chain seq x y z
N TYR A 1 -21.64 -22.82 39.55
CA TYR A 1 -20.62 -22.67 38.51
C TYR A 1 -21.27 -21.94 37.36
N GLU A 2 -21.25 -20.60 37.35
CA GLU A 2 -21.59 -19.78 36.19
C GLU A 2 -20.42 -19.86 35.21
N ILE A 3 -20.62 -20.58 34.13
CA ILE A 3 -19.74 -20.55 32.96
C ILE A 3 -20.00 -19.17 32.31
N ARG A 4 -19.17 -18.17 32.60
CA ARG A 4 -19.15 -16.93 31.82
C ARG A 4 -18.85 -17.33 30.38
N PRO A 5 -19.65 -16.85 29.40
CA PRO A 5 -19.29 -17.01 28.01
C PRO A 5 -17.93 -16.37 27.81
N ARG A 6 -16.94 -17.16 27.41
CA ARG A 6 -15.64 -16.63 26.98
C ARG A 6 -15.89 -15.72 25.79
N ASP A 7 -15.62 -14.45 25.96
CA ASP A 7 -15.63 -13.50 24.85
C ASP A 7 -14.53 -13.91 23.87
N TRP A 8 -14.92 -14.66 22.86
CA TRP A 8 -14.05 -15.13 21.78
C TRP A 8 -13.39 -13.97 21.03
N SER A 9 -13.95 -12.76 21.12
CA SER A 9 -13.41 -11.57 20.46
C SER A 9 -12.17 -10.98 21.15
N SER A 10 -11.99 -11.21 22.47
CA SER A 10 -10.85 -10.66 23.21
C SER A 10 -9.62 -11.56 23.24
N ASP A 11 -9.79 -12.89 23.06
CA ASP A 11 -8.68 -13.84 23.20
C ASP A 11 -7.93 -14.12 21.89
N VAL A 12 -8.50 -13.80 20.73
CA VAL A 12 -7.91 -14.09 19.41
C VAL A 12 -7.00 -12.96 18.90
N CYS A 13 -7.09 -11.80 19.49
CA CYS A 13 -6.35 -10.61 19.07
C CYS A 13 -5.65 -9.89 20.21
N SER A 14 -5.19 -10.63 21.23
CA SER A 14 -4.37 -10.02 22.27
C SER A 14 -2.97 -9.72 21.69
N SER A 15 -2.47 -8.53 22.00
CA SER A 15 -1.10 -8.11 21.69
C SER A 15 -0.04 -9.14 22.16
N ASP A 16 -0.40 -10.00 23.11
CA ASP A 16 0.43 -11.05 23.63
C ASP A 16 0.71 -12.16 22.62
N LEU A 17 -0.27 -12.52 21.76
CA LEU A 17 -0.08 -13.53 20.72
C LEU A 17 0.88 -13.05 19.63
N MET A 18 0.87 -11.76 19.30
CA MET A 18 1.80 -11.17 18.35
C MET A 18 3.21 -10.98 18.92
N ALA A 19 3.35 -10.97 20.24
CA ALA A 19 4.65 -10.96 20.91
C ALA A 19 5.33 -12.36 20.96
N GLU A 20 4.57 -13.44 20.73
CA GLU A 20 5.11 -14.80 20.61
C GLU A 20 5.79 -15.00 19.26
N PHE A 21 7.02 -15.51 19.28
CA PHE A 21 7.81 -15.75 18.07
C PHE A 21 7.09 -16.64 17.04
N TRP A 22 6.47 -17.74 17.46
CA TRP A 22 5.81 -18.68 16.55
C TRP A 22 4.51 -18.14 15.95
N ARG A 23 3.62 -17.60 16.78
CA ARG A 23 2.30 -17.17 16.34
C ARG A 23 2.31 -15.77 15.73
N GLY A 24 3.13 -14.86 16.27
CA GLY A 24 3.19 -13.48 15.81
C GLY A 24 4.10 -13.27 14.61
N LEU A 25 5.11 -14.13 14.38
CA LEU A 25 6.07 -13.95 13.30
C LEU A 25 6.08 -15.11 12.31
N VAL A 26 6.22 -16.37 12.81
CA VAL A 26 6.46 -17.50 11.92
C VAL A 26 5.25 -17.83 11.07
N VAL A 27 4.05 -17.88 11.64
CA VAL A 27 2.82 -18.22 10.89
C VAL A 27 2.48 -17.15 9.85
N PRO A 28 2.28 -15.85 10.19
CA PRO A 28 1.99 -14.83 9.18
C PRO A 28 3.16 -14.61 8.23
N GLY A 29 4.41 -14.70 8.72
CA GLY A 29 5.60 -14.59 7.89
C GLY A 29 5.75 -15.74 6.88
N ALA A 30 5.41 -16.98 7.25
CA ALA A 30 5.43 -18.12 6.34
C ALA A 30 4.35 -18.01 5.26
N LEU A 31 3.14 -17.59 5.63
CA LEU A 31 2.05 -17.38 4.66
C LEU A 31 2.41 -16.27 3.67
N ALA A 32 2.87 -15.13 4.17
CA ALA A 32 3.29 -14.01 3.32
C ALA A 32 4.54 -14.39 2.50
N GLY A 33 5.50 -15.09 3.10
CA GLY A 33 6.70 -15.59 2.43
C GLY A 33 6.37 -16.53 1.28
N CYS A 34 5.42 -17.45 1.46
CA CYS A 34 4.94 -18.32 0.40
C CYS A 34 4.37 -17.50 -0.78
N ALA A 35 3.51 -16.51 -0.50
CA ALA A 35 2.97 -15.62 -1.52
C ALA A 35 4.09 -14.84 -2.25
N LEU A 36 5.06 -14.31 -1.50
CA LEU A 36 6.20 -13.58 -2.07
C LEU A 36 7.06 -14.47 -2.97
N VAL A 37 7.31 -15.71 -2.59
CA VAL A 37 8.05 -16.69 -3.40
C VAL A 37 7.31 -17.02 -4.69
N LEU A 38 5.99 -17.18 -4.65
CA LEU A 38 5.18 -17.41 -5.86
C LEU A 38 5.23 -16.22 -6.83
N VAL A 39 5.11 -14.98 -6.32
CA VAL A 39 5.23 -13.77 -7.14
C VAL A 39 6.65 -13.63 -7.72
N LEU A 40 7.67 -13.95 -6.91
CA LEU A 40 9.06 -13.94 -7.33
C LEU A 40 9.35 -14.98 -8.41
N ALA A 41 8.76 -16.17 -8.33
CA ALA A 41 8.83 -17.21 -9.34
C ALA A 41 8.21 -16.75 -10.68
N GLY A 42 7.18 -15.87 -10.63
CA GLY A 42 6.63 -15.15 -11.79
C GLY A 42 7.56 -14.09 -12.38
N LYS A 43 8.78 -13.91 -11.83
CA LYS A 43 9.80 -12.92 -12.25
C LYS A 43 9.37 -11.46 -12.01
N ASP A 44 8.31 -11.22 -11.26
CA ASP A 44 7.87 -9.87 -10.89
C ASP A 44 8.51 -9.41 -9.59
N PHE A 45 9.69 -8.81 -9.73
CA PHE A 45 10.44 -8.27 -8.61
C PHE A 45 9.79 -7.05 -7.95
N GLY A 46 9.01 -6.25 -8.73
CA GLY A 46 8.41 -5.09 -8.25
C GLY A 46 7.31 -5.29 -7.25
N THR A 47 6.41 -6.12 -7.68
CA THR A 47 5.31 -6.53 -6.85
C THR A 47 5.83 -7.30 -5.64
N THR A 48 6.88 -8.14 -5.81
CA THR A 48 7.53 -8.82 -4.67
C THR A 48 8.10 -7.83 -3.66
N LEU A 49 8.83 -6.81 -4.10
CA LEU A 49 9.41 -5.78 -3.23
C LEU A 49 8.31 -4.97 -2.52
N LEU A 50 7.30 -4.55 -3.27
CA LEU A 50 6.15 -3.81 -2.75
C LEU A 50 5.42 -4.61 -1.66
N LEU A 51 5.03 -5.85 -1.96
CA LEU A 51 4.33 -6.73 -1.03
C LEU A 51 5.20 -7.09 0.18
N GLY A 52 6.50 -7.32 -0.03
CA GLY A 52 7.45 -7.56 1.05
C GLY A 52 7.56 -6.39 2.00
N LEU A 53 7.67 -5.17 1.47
CA LEU A 53 7.71 -3.94 2.28
C LEU A 53 6.40 -3.74 3.06
N VAL A 54 5.26 -3.90 2.41
CA VAL A 54 3.96 -3.79 3.07
C VAL A 54 3.80 -4.85 4.16
N THR A 55 4.17 -6.10 3.89
CA THR A 55 4.12 -7.18 4.87
C THR A 55 5.00 -6.89 6.07
N TRP A 56 6.24 -6.43 5.84
CA TRP A 56 7.17 -6.09 6.91
C TRP A 56 6.62 -4.96 7.79
N LEU A 57 6.08 -3.89 7.19
CA LEU A 57 5.44 -2.79 7.90
C LEU A 57 4.21 -3.27 8.68
N MET A 58 3.40 -4.15 8.09
CA MET A 58 2.21 -4.69 8.76
C MET A 58 2.56 -5.52 9.99
N LEU A 59 3.59 -6.37 9.93
CA LEU A 59 4.07 -7.13 11.07
C LEU A 59 4.59 -6.20 12.20
N LEU A 60 5.24 -5.09 11.82
CA LEU A 60 5.72 -4.10 12.77
C LEU A 60 4.55 -3.40 13.48
N ILE A 61 3.53 -2.98 12.72
CA ILE A 61 2.33 -2.31 13.27
C ILE A 61 1.48 -3.28 14.09
N ALA A 62 1.43 -4.56 13.72
CA ALA A 62 0.73 -5.60 14.47
C ALA A 62 1.34 -5.89 15.85
N GLY A 63 2.51 -5.31 16.18
CA GLY A 63 3.13 -5.42 17.49
C GLY A 63 4.17 -6.54 17.60
N THR A 64 4.64 -7.11 16.47
CA THR A 64 5.76 -8.05 16.48
C THR A 64 7.01 -7.37 17.01
N ARG A 65 7.76 -8.03 17.89
CA ARG A 65 8.97 -7.47 18.51
C ARG A 65 9.98 -7.04 17.44
N PRO A 66 10.45 -5.78 17.46
CA PRO A 66 11.39 -5.28 16.46
C PRO A 66 12.72 -6.05 16.43
N LEU A 67 13.10 -6.67 17.55
CA LEU A 67 14.29 -7.52 17.67
C LEU A 67 14.28 -8.69 16.67
N TYR A 68 13.11 -9.21 16.29
CA TYR A 68 12.98 -10.28 15.30
C TYR A 68 12.80 -9.72 13.88
N LEU A 69 12.11 -8.59 13.74
CA LEU A 69 11.82 -7.97 12.45
C LEU A 69 13.03 -7.32 11.80
N VAL A 70 13.91 -6.68 12.60
CA VAL A 70 15.10 -6.02 12.07
C VAL A 70 16.05 -7.02 11.37
N PRO A 71 16.43 -8.15 11.97
CA PRO A 71 17.27 -9.12 11.27
C PRO A 71 16.62 -9.68 10.00
N ILE A 72 15.31 -9.94 10.04
CA ILE A 72 14.57 -10.43 8.86
C ILE A 72 14.53 -9.36 7.76
N GLY A 73 14.29 -8.10 8.12
CA GLY A 73 14.34 -6.99 7.17
C GLY A 73 15.72 -6.82 6.53
N VAL A 74 16.79 -6.91 7.34
CA VAL A 74 18.18 -6.85 6.84
C VAL A 74 18.50 -8.04 5.95
N ALA A 75 18.12 -9.26 6.35
CA ALA A 75 18.31 -10.46 5.54
C ALA A 75 17.52 -10.38 4.22
N GLY A 76 16.25 -9.94 4.27
CA GLY A 76 15.43 -9.73 3.08
C GLY A 76 16.03 -8.68 2.14
N PHE A 77 16.53 -7.57 2.69
CA PHE A 77 17.21 -6.55 1.90
C PHE A 77 18.51 -7.08 1.26
N ALA A 78 19.30 -7.84 2.00
CA ALA A 78 20.52 -8.48 1.47
C ALA A 78 20.20 -9.45 0.32
N VAL A 79 19.14 -10.27 0.47
CA VAL A 79 18.67 -11.17 -0.59
C VAL A 79 18.23 -10.37 -1.83
N ILE A 80 17.48 -9.28 -1.65
CA ILE A 80 17.07 -8.41 -2.75
C ILE A 80 18.31 -7.83 -3.47
N CYS A 81 19.28 -7.32 -2.72
CA CYS A 81 20.53 -6.81 -3.29
C CYS A 81 21.29 -7.90 -4.06
N ALA A 82 21.41 -9.11 -3.51
CA ALA A 82 22.06 -10.22 -4.18
C ALA A 82 21.33 -10.61 -5.49
N LEU A 83 20.01 -10.66 -5.46
CA LEU A 83 19.20 -10.96 -6.65
C LEU A 83 19.23 -9.85 -7.71
N LEU A 84 19.38 -8.60 -7.30
CA LEU A 84 19.58 -7.46 -8.23
C LEU A 84 20.94 -7.54 -8.90
N MET A 85 22.00 -7.80 -8.13
CA MET A 85 23.37 -7.89 -8.64
C MET A 85 23.64 -9.16 -9.43
N GLY A 86 22.92 -10.25 -9.16
CA GLY A 86 23.07 -11.55 -9.84
C GLY A 86 22.45 -11.61 -11.24
N ASN A 87 21.68 -10.60 -11.66
CA ASN A 87 21.05 -10.59 -12.96
C ASN A 87 21.49 -9.38 -13.79
N GLU A 88 22.12 -9.64 -14.94
CA GLU A 88 22.70 -8.61 -15.80
C GLU A 88 21.69 -7.56 -16.27
N ASN A 89 20.47 -7.98 -16.63
CA ASN A 89 19.43 -7.05 -17.06
C ASN A 89 18.97 -6.08 -15.94
N ARG A 90 19.02 -6.50 -14.69
CA ARG A 90 18.65 -5.66 -13.54
C ARG A 90 19.78 -4.72 -13.17
N ARG A 91 20.99 -5.22 -13.20
CA ARG A 91 22.18 -4.40 -12.99
C ARG A 91 22.26 -3.29 -14.04
N THR A 92 21.97 -3.61 -15.30
CA THR A 92 21.90 -2.61 -16.38
C THR A 92 20.82 -1.53 -16.12
N ARG A 93 19.66 -1.88 -15.52
CA ARG A 93 18.63 -0.89 -15.15
C ARG A 93 19.11 0.07 -14.07
N ILE A 94 19.87 -0.42 -13.09
CA ILE A 94 20.47 0.43 -12.04
C ILE A 94 21.56 1.31 -12.64
N ASP A 95 22.42 0.77 -13.49
CA ASP A 95 23.46 1.53 -14.16
C ASP A 95 22.87 2.59 -15.11
N ALA A 96 21.81 2.26 -15.82
CA ALA A 96 21.07 3.19 -16.67
C ALA A 96 20.37 4.30 -15.89
N TRP A 97 19.98 4.05 -14.64
CA TRP A 97 19.44 5.08 -13.76
C TRP A 97 20.53 6.01 -13.22
N LEU A 98 21.71 5.49 -12.90
CA LEU A 98 22.85 6.29 -12.42
C LEU A 98 23.55 7.06 -13.55
N HIS A 99 23.56 6.50 -14.76
CA HIS A 99 24.24 7.04 -15.94
C HIS A 99 23.31 7.05 -17.17
N PRO A 100 22.21 7.83 -17.14
CA PRO A 100 21.18 7.80 -18.17
C PRO A 100 21.71 8.16 -19.56
N GLU A 101 22.73 9.00 -19.65
CA GLU A 101 23.38 9.42 -20.90
C GLU A 101 23.99 8.26 -21.70
N LYS A 102 24.43 7.19 -21.03
CA LYS A 102 24.99 6.01 -21.70
C LYS A 102 23.91 5.10 -22.32
N TYR A 103 22.70 5.17 -21.77
CA TYR A 103 21.58 4.26 -22.08
C TYR A 103 20.37 5.00 -22.66
N GLU A 104 20.57 6.21 -23.18
CA GLU A 104 19.52 7.10 -23.69
C GLU A 104 18.62 6.45 -24.75
N LYS A 105 19.21 5.60 -25.61
CA LYS A 105 18.48 4.92 -26.70
C LYS A 105 17.97 3.52 -26.34
N THR A 106 18.16 3.08 -25.08
CA THR A 106 17.85 1.70 -24.65
C THR A 106 17.04 1.70 -23.36
N VAL A 107 17.62 1.28 -22.26
CA VAL A 107 16.90 1.04 -20.98
C VAL A 107 16.43 2.34 -20.31
N ALA A 108 17.19 3.44 -20.46
CA ALA A 108 16.83 4.74 -19.88
C ALA A 108 15.80 5.50 -20.74
N TYR A 109 15.58 5.10 -22.00
CA TYR A 109 14.75 5.82 -22.96
C TYR A 109 13.35 6.17 -22.40
N GLN A 110 12.65 5.20 -21.83
CA GLN A 110 11.30 5.40 -21.30
C GLN A 110 11.25 6.45 -20.20
N GLN A 111 12.22 6.38 -19.26
CA GLN A 111 12.28 7.34 -18.13
C GLN A 111 12.68 8.74 -18.63
N LEU A 112 13.61 8.84 -19.55
CA LEU A 112 13.99 10.13 -20.13
C LEU A 112 12.82 10.79 -20.85
N GLN A 113 12.09 10.00 -21.67
CA GLN A 113 10.90 10.51 -22.36
C GLN A 113 9.80 10.93 -21.37
N SER A 114 9.65 10.22 -20.23
CA SER A 114 8.69 10.61 -19.21
C SER A 114 9.05 11.95 -18.54
N VAL A 115 10.33 12.20 -18.31
CA VAL A 115 10.81 13.48 -17.77
C VAL A 115 10.63 14.59 -18.79
N TYR A 116 10.91 14.33 -20.09
CA TYR A 116 10.67 15.29 -21.16
C TYR A 116 9.18 15.63 -21.30
N ALA A 117 8.28 14.62 -21.16
CA ALA A 117 6.83 14.85 -21.14
C ALA A 117 6.42 15.78 -19.99
N LEU A 118 6.90 15.53 -18.76
CA LEU A 118 6.65 16.39 -17.62
C LEU A 118 7.18 17.82 -17.84
N GLY A 119 8.38 17.94 -18.42
CA GLY A 119 8.98 19.23 -18.76
C GLY A 119 8.21 20.00 -19.84
N ALA A 120 7.73 19.29 -20.87
CA ALA A 120 6.95 19.90 -21.96
C ALA A 120 5.59 20.40 -21.48
N GLY A 121 4.97 19.76 -20.48
CA GLY A 121 3.70 20.19 -19.91
C GLY A 121 3.75 21.50 -19.13
N GLY A 122 4.91 21.87 -18.58
CA GLY A 122 5.05 23.12 -17.82
C GLY A 122 4.04 23.24 -16.68
N THR A 123 3.53 24.43 -16.44
CA THR A 123 2.57 24.69 -15.35
C THR A 123 1.12 24.36 -15.72
N THR A 124 0.71 24.56 -16.96
CA THR A 124 -0.70 24.50 -17.42
C THR A 124 -0.98 23.35 -18.38
N GLY A 125 0.06 22.65 -18.84
CA GLY A 125 -0.06 21.60 -19.84
C GLY A 125 -0.08 22.13 -21.27
N VAL A 126 0.12 21.21 -22.22
CA VAL A 126 0.04 21.52 -23.67
C VAL A 126 -1.40 21.46 -24.20
N GLY A 127 -2.33 20.89 -23.44
CA GLY A 127 -3.72 20.67 -23.83
C GLY A 127 -4.10 19.21 -23.93
N LEU A 128 -5.38 18.94 -23.66
CA LEU A 128 -5.95 17.59 -23.72
C LEU A 128 -5.91 17.08 -25.16
N GLY A 129 -5.25 15.96 -25.36
CA GLY A 129 -5.13 15.35 -26.67
C GLY A 129 -3.91 15.79 -27.48
N ASP A 130 -3.26 16.90 -27.12
CA ASP A 130 -2.12 17.47 -27.85
C ASP A 130 -0.75 16.96 -27.35
N GLY A 131 -0.73 16.09 -26.36
CA GLY A 131 0.48 15.44 -25.86
C GLY A 131 1.17 14.64 -26.96
N ARG A 132 2.45 14.91 -27.19
CA ARG A 132 3.25 14.26 -28.24
C ARG A 132 3.84 12.91 -27.80
N GLN A 133 4.15 12.78 -26.51
CA GLN A 133 4.80 11.60 -25.98
C GLN A 133 3.93 10.34 -26.03
N LYS A 134 2.60 10.46 -26.03
CA LYS A 134 1.66 9.36 -26.19
C LYS A 134 1.63 8.77 -27.61
N THR A 135 2.10 9.50 -28.63
CA THR A 135 2.04 9.08 -30.03
C THR A 135 3.17 8.12 -30.42
N GLY A 136 3.75 7.39 -29.46
CA GLY A 136 4.73 6.33 -29.69
C GLY A 136 6.14 6.62 -29.14
N PHE A 137 6.35 7.79 -28.53
CA PHE A 137 7.65 8.13 -27.93
C PHE A 137 7.83 7.49 -26.55
N VAL A 138 6.77 7.30 -25.75
CA VAL A 138 6.81 6.58 -24.47
C VAL A 138 6.17 5.21 -24.66
N PRO A 139 6.95 4.11 -24.71
CA PRO A 139 6.40 2.76 -24.58
C PRO A 139 5.66 2.63 -23.24
N GLU A 140 4.58 1.81 -23.20
CA GLU A 140 3.78 1.59 -21.98
C GLU A 140 3.19 2.87 -21.35
N HIS A 141 2.91 3.90 -22.15
CA HIS A 141 2.35 5.18 -21.70
C HIS A 141 0.94 5.04 -21.07
N HIS A 142 0.21 3.98 -21.43
CA HIS A 142 -1.13 3.71 -20.87
C HIS A 142 -1.08 2.99 -19.50
N THR A 143 0.03 2.34 -19.16
CA THR A 143 0.18 1.54 -17.96
C THR A 143 1.05 2.25 -16.93
N ASP A 144 2.35 2.12 -17.02
CA ASP A 144 3.28 2.51 -15.97
C ASP A 144 3.66 3.99 -15.99
N PHE A 145 3.56 4.62 -17.15
CA PHE A 145 3.96 6.02 -17.39
C PHE A 145 2.78 6.99 -17.62
N ILE A 146 1.55 6.58 -17.28
CA ILE A 146 0.36 7.43 -17.45
C ILE A 146 0.48 8.77 -16.72
N PHE A 147 1.19 8.81 -15.58
CA PHE A 147 1.44 10.02 -14.81
C PHE A 147 2.19 11.09 -15.62
N SER A 148 3.16 10.68 -16.48
CA SER A 148 3.87 11.62 -17.36
C SER A 148 2.98 12.21 -18.44
N VAL A 149 2.05 11.40 -18.98
CA VAL A 149 1.07 11.87 -19.97
C VAL A 149 0.13 12.89 -19.35
N ILE A 150 -0.36 12.63 -18.12
CA ILE A 150 -1.17 13.60 -17.37
C ILE A 150 -0.37 14.90 -17.15
N GLY A 151 0.92 14.78 -16.82
CA GLY A 151 1.79 15.94 -16.64
C GLY A 151 2.03 16.73 -17.93
N GLU A 152 2.16 16.05 -19.07
CA GLU A 152 2.29 16.71 -20.38
C GLU A 152 1.03 17.46 -20.77
N GLU A 153 -0.13 16.80 -20.68
CA GLU A 153 -1.40 17.35 -21.18
C GLU A 153 -2.01 18.41 -20.24
N PHE A 154 -1.95 18.19 -18.93
CA PHE A 154 -2.61 19.04 -17.93
C PHE A 154 -1.63 19.86 -17.06
N GLY A 155 -0.34 19.63 -17.19
CA GLY A 155 0.71 20.36 -16.51
C GLY A 155 0.90 20.03 -15.03
N LEU A 156 1.74 20.84 -14.39
CA LEU A 156 2.12 20.66 -12.97
C LEU A 156 0.92 20.81 -12.02
N ALA A 157 -0.01 21.70 -12.32
CA ALA A 157 -1.17 21.91 -11.46
C ALA A 157 -2.01 20.65 -11.32
N ALA A 158 -2.25 19.92 -12.42
CA ALA A 158 -3.01 18.68 -12.40
C ALA A 158 -2.26 17.53 -11.73
N THR A 159 -0.95 17.41 -11.96
CA THR A 159 -0.15 16.38 -11.30
C THR A 159 -0.10 16.58 -9.79
N LEU A 160 0.07 17.81 -9.31
CA LEU A 160 0.00 18.14 -7.89
C LEU A 160 -1.40 17.91 -7.32
N GLY A 161 -2.46 18.28 -8.05
CA GLY A 161 -3.84 18.00 -7.68
C GLY A 161 -4.10 16.50 -7.53
N LEU A 162 -3.57 15.70 -8.45
CA LEU A 162 -3.66 14.24 -8.39
C LEU A 162 -2.92 13.67 -7.17
N LEU A 163 -1.71 14.15 -6.89
CA LEU A 163 -0.96 13.74 -5.70
C LEU A 163 -1.67 14.15 -4.40
N ALA A 164 -2.28 15.34 -4.38
CA ALA A 164 -3.09 15.78 -3.25
C ALA A 164 -4.32 14.87 -3.04
N LEU A 165 -4.95 14.41 -4.13
CA LEU A 165 -6.06 13.47 -4.07
C LEU A 165 -5.63 12.11 -3.48
N TYR A 166 -4.47 11.57 -3.88
CA TYR A 166 -3.92 10.37 -3.25
C TYR A 166 -3.55 10.60 -1.78
N GLY A 167 -2.98 11.76 -1.45
CA GLY A 167 -2.73 12.16 -0.06
C GLY A 167 -4.00 12.19 0.77
N LEU A 168 -5.08 12.77 0.23
CA LEU A 168 -6.39 12.78 0.86
C LEU A 168 -6.97 11.36 1.03
N LEU A 169 -6.83 10.50 0.02
CA LEU A 169 -7.25 9.10 0.09
C LEU A 169 -6.51 8.35 1.22
N CYS A 170 -5.19 8.50 1.30
CA CYS A 170 -4.39 7.91 2.37
C CYS A 170 -4.78 8.48 3.74
N TRP A 171 -4.98 9.78 3.83
CA TRP A 171 -5.45 10.44 5.05
C TRP A 171 -6.80 9.88 5.52
N CYS A 172 -7.77 9.74 4.61
CA CYS A 172 -9.06 9.13 4.91
C CYS A 172 -8.90 7.67 5.37
N GLY A 173 -8.05 6.89 4.69
CA GLY A 173 -7.75 5.52 5.08
C GLY A 173 -7.20 5.42 6.50
N PHE A 174 -6.21 6.22 6.87
CA PHE A 174 -5.67 6.25 8.23
C PHE A 174 -6.70 6.70 9.26
N ASN A 175 -7.54 7.69 8.94
CA ASN A 175 -8.64 8.10 9.84
C ASN A 175 -9.65 6.97 10.09
N ILE A 176 -10.00 6.20 9.04
CA ILE A 176 -10.89 5.04 9.17
C ILE A 176 -10.22 3.97 10.05
N ALA A 177 -8.94 3.67 9.79
CA ALA A 177 -8.18 2.72 10.59
C ALA A 177 -8.14 3.08 12.08
N TRP A 178 -7.93 4.37 12.37
CA TRP A 178 -7.88 4.86 13.76
C TRP A 178 -9.21 4.74 14.49
N ARG A 179 -10.32 4.78 13.75
CA ARG A 179 -11.68 4.65 14.28
C ARG A 179 -12.23 3.22 14.25
N ALA A 180 -11.49 2.29 13.64
CA ALA A 180 -11.91 0.89 13.55
C ALA A 180 -12.13 0.29 14.94
N SER A 181 -13.17 -0.52 15.07
CA SER A 181 -13.60 -1.10 16.35
C SER A 181 -12.77 -2.32 16.76
N ASP A 182 -12.16 -2.98 15.79
CA ASP A 182 -11.42 -4.22 15.94
C ASP A 182 -10.02 -4.11 15.31
N LEU A 183 -9.07 -4.82 15.90
CA LEU A 183 -7.68 -4.82 15.42
C LEU A 183 -7.54 -5.35 14.00
N PHE A 184 -8.36 -6.36 13.63
CA PHE A 184 -8.34 -6.90 12.27
C PHE A 184 -8.73 -5.85 11.23
N GLY A 185 -9.84 -5.15 11.45
CA GLY A 185 -10.30 -4.07 10.56
C GLY A 185 -9.28 -2.93 10.50
N GLN A 186 -8.69 -2.56 11.63
CA GLN A 186 -7.63 -1.56 11.70
C GLN A 186 -6.43 -1.94 10.83
N LEU A 187 -5.87 -3.13 11.02
CA LEU A 187 -4.72 -3.62 10.27
C LEU A 187 -5.05 -3.77 8.78
N LEU A 188 -6.24 -4.28 8.44
CA LEU A 188 -6.68 -4.42 7.06
C LEU A 188 -6.69 -3.07 6.33
N VAL A 189 -7.28 -2.04 6.94
CA VAL A 189 -7.35 -0.70 6.35
C VAL A 189 -5.97 -0.07 6.23
N ILE A 190 -5.12 -0.21 7.25
CA ILE A 190 -3.74 0.27 7.21
C ILE A 190 -2.99 -0.40 6.06
N GLY A 191 -3.08 -1.73 5.94
CA GLY A 191 -2.40 -2.49 4.89
C GLY A 191 -2.79 -2.05 3.48
N ILE A 192 -4.09 -1.89 3.21
CA ILE A 192 -4.60 -1.40 1.93
C ILE A 192 -4.13 0.04 1.67
N THR A 193 -4.21 0.90 2.65
CA THR A 193 -3.80 2.31 2.52
C THR A 193 -2.30 2.42 2.25
N PHE A 194 -1.48 1.66 2.96
CA PHE A 194 -0.03 1.58 2.71
C PHE A 194 0.30 1.03 1.33
N LEU A 195 -0.38 -0.03 0.90
CA LEU A 195 -0.19 -0.61 -0.42
C LEU A 195 -0.41 0.44 -1.51
N ILE A 196 -1.52 1.17 -1.45
CA ILE A 196 -1.86 2.22 -2.41
C ILE A 196 -0.82 3.36 -2.33
N GLY A 197 -0.53 3.86 -1.13
CA GLY A 197 0.41 4.97 -0.95
C GLY A 197 1.82 4.65 -1.46
N VAL A 198 2.37 3.49 -1.11
CA VAL A 198 3.70 3.07 -1.55
C VAL A 198 3.72 2.84 -3.07
N GLN A 199 2.67 2.27 -3.65
CA GLN A 199 2.57 2.06 -5.10
C GLN A 199 2.58 3.41 -5.85
N VAL A 200 1.86 4.42 -5.36
CA VAL A 200 1.89 5.79 -5.91
C VAL A 200 3.28 6.40 -5.81
N ILE A 201 3.93 6.33 -4.62
CA ILE A 201 5.28 6.87 -4.41
C ILE A 201 6.28 6.24 -5.36
N ILE A 202 6.24 4.91 -5.52
CA ILE A 202 7.15 4.21 -6.43
C ILE A 202 6.87 4.60 -7.88
N ASN A 203 5.60 4.63 -8.33
CA ASN A 203 5.26 5.01 -9.70
C ASN A 203 5.75 6.44 -10.01
N VAL A 204 5.41 7.41 -9.17
CA VAL A 204 5.85 8.80 -9.35
C VAL A 204 7.37 8.91 -9.29
N GLY A 205 8.03 8.20 -8.37
CA GLY A 205 9.49 8.17 -8.26
C GLY A 205 10.17 7.60 -9.52
N VAL A 206 9.57 6.60 -10.16
CA VAL A 206 10.06 6.05 -11.43
C VAL A 206 9.86 7.04 -12.58
N VAL A 207 8.68 7.64 -12.69
CA VAL A 207 8.33 8.60 -13.76
C VAL A 207 9.16 9.87 -13.67
N THR A 208 9.50 10.32 -12.46
CA THR A 208 10.38 11.49 -12.22
C THR A 208 11.87 11.15 -12.19
N MET A 209 12.24 9.91 -12.48
CA MET A 209 13.63 9.44 -12.47
C MET A 209 14.35 9.47 -11.11
N VAL A 210 13.59 9.62 -10.01
CA VAL A 210 14.13 9.51 -8.64
C VAL A 210 14.41 8.05 -8.28
N LEU A 211 13.67 7.11 -8.87
CA LEU A 211 13.84 5.67 -8.68
C LEU A 211 14.21 4.97 -10.01
N PRO A 212 14.92 3.83 -9.95
CA PRO A 212 15.24 3.05 -11.14
C PRO A 212 13.99 2.54 -11.85
N ASN A 213 14.07 2.36 -13.17
CA ASN A 213 12.94 1.96 -14.01
C ASN A 213 12.32 0.65 -13.51
N LYS A 214 11.04 0.73 -13.16
CA LYS A 214 10.20 -0.37 -12.72
C LYS A 214 8.75 -0.14 -13.13
N GLY A 215 8.18 -1.11 -13.82
CA GLY A 215 6.78 -1.10 -14.19
C GLY A 215 5.90 -1.39 -12.97
N LEU A 216 5.30 -0.36 -12.40
CA LEU A 216 4.23 -0.48 -11.41
C LEU A 216 3.11 0.48 -11.82
N PRO A 217 1.90 -0.02 -12.06
CA PRO A 217 0.80 0.82 -12.52
C PRO A 217 0.37 1.80 -11.43
N LEU A 218 -0.05 3.00 -11.84
CA LEU A 218 -0.62 4.00 -10.94
C LEU A 218 -2.02 3.54 -10.48
N PRO A 219 -2.30 3.41 -9.17
CA PRO A 219 -3.57 2.92 -8.67
C PRO A 219 -4.77 3.68 -9.24
N PHE A 220 -5.83 2.98 -9.62
CA PHE A 220 -7.10 3.47 -10.16
C PHE A 220 -7.04 4.19 -11.53
N ILE A 221 -5.86 4.58 -12.02
CA ILE A 221 -5.71 5.39 -13.24
C ILE A 221 -5.08 4.60 -14.38
N SER A 222 -4.03 3.82 -14.09
CA SER A 222 -3.36 3.02 -15.11
C SER A 222 -4.29 2.00 -15.74
N TYR A 223 -4.12 1.78 -17.02
CA TYR A 223 -4.83 0.74 -17.75
C TYR A 223 -4.37 -0.65 -17.28
N GLY A 224 -5.23 -1.32 -16.52
CA GLY A 224 -4.95 -2.66 -15.98
C GLY A 224 -6.21 -3.23 -15.34
N GLY A 225 -6.98 -4.03 -16.11
CA GLY A 225 -8.29 -4.54 -15.65
C GLY A 225 -8.22 -5.31 -14.33
N SER A 226 -7.28 -6.24 -14.21
CA SER A 226 -7.10 -7.04 -12.99
C SER A 226 -6.70 -6.20 -11.78
N ASN A 227 -5.79 -5.23 -11.98
CA ASN A 227 -5.35 -4.33 -10.91
C ASN A 227 -6.52 -3.45 -10.43
N LEU A 228 -7.30 -2.90 -11.35
CA LEU A 228 -8.45 -2.06 -11.02
C LEU A 228 -9.50 -2.82 -10.21
N VAL A 229 -9.82 -4.06 -10.60
CA VAL A 229 -10.79 -4.91 -9.87
C VAL A 229 -10.32 -5.15 -8.44
N VAL A 230 -9.05 -5.49 -8.24
CA VAL A 230 -8.48 -5.73 -6.90
C VAL A 230 -8.48 -4.44 -6.06
N LEU A 231 -8.15 -3.30 -6.65
CA LEU A 231 -8.16 -2.01 -5.95
C LEU A 231 -9.58 -1.58 -5.57
N LEU A 232 -10.57 -1.78 -6.44
CA LEU A 232 -11.99 -1.48 -6.13
C LEU A 232 -12.52 -2.41 -5.05
N ALA A 233 -12.18 -3.70 -5.10
CA ALA A 233 -12.54 -4.65 -4.03
C ALA A 233 -11.90 -4.23 -2.70
N SER A 234 -10.63 -3.82 -2.71
CA SER A 234 -9.92 -3.31 -1.53
C SER A 234 -10.57 -2.04 -0.98
N ALA A 235 -10.99 -1.11 -1.84
CA ALA A 235 -11.75 0.08 -1.44
C ALA A 235 -13.09 -0.30 -0.80
N GLY A 236 -13.79 -1.30 -1.35
CA GLY A 236 -15.02 -1.85 -0.76
C GLY A 236 -14.81 -2.41 0.65
N LEU A 237 -13.68 -3.11 0.89
CA LEU A 237 -13.32 -3.60 2.22
C LEU A 237 -13.07 -2.44 3.19
N VAL A 238 -12.34 -1.39 2.78
CA VAL A 238 -12.12 -0.19 3.58
C VAL A 238 -13.45 0.47 3.96
N LEU A 239 -14.36 0.63 3.01
CA LEU A 239 -15.71 1.19 3.27
C LEU A 239 -16.54 0.31 4.20
N SER A 240 -16.42 -1.01 4.11
CA SER A 240 -17.10 -1.94 5.03
C SER A 240 -16.63 -1.75 6.47
N VAL A 241 -15.32 -1.58 6.68
CA VAL A 241 -14.76 -1.28 8.02
C VAL A 241 -15.21 0.09 8.50
N ALA A 242 -15.20 1.11 7.62
CA ALA A 242 -15.67 2.46 7.95
C ALA A 242 -17.14 2.45 8.43
N ARG A 243 -18.00 1.72 7.74
CA ARG A 243 -19.40 1.58 8.13
C ARG A 243 -19.55 0.97 9.51
N ARG A 244 -18.85 -0.13 9.80
CA ARG A 244 -18.88 -0.77 11.12
C ARG A 244 -18.35 0.14 12.25
N ALA A 245 -17.36 0.98 11.94
CA ALA A 245 -16.83 1.94 12.90
C ALA A 245 -17.85 3.02 13.26
N THR A 246 -18.75 3.36 12.33
CA THR A 246 -19.81 4.38 12.53
C THR A 246 -21.03 3.78 13.22
N ASP A 247 -21.34 2.52 12.97
CA ASP A 247 -22.52 1.80 13.51
C ASP A 247 -22.33 1.33 14.97
N LYS A 248 -21.29 1.75 15.69
CA LYS A 248 -21.24 1.53 17.15
C LYS A 248 -22.45 2.20 17.78
N PRO A 249 -23.38 1.45 18.39
CA PRO A 249 -24.43 2.06 19.17
C PRO A 249 -23.71 2.94 20.21
N ILE A 250 -24.04 4.22 20.24
CA ILE A 250 -23.76 5.06 21.40
C ILE A 250 -24.29 4.21 22.55
N ALA A 251 -23.40 3.73 23.42
CA ALA A 251 -23.84 3.10 24.65
C ALA A 251 -24.70 4.14 25.33
N VAL A 252 -26.00 4.05 25.12
CA VAL A 252 -26.97 4.79 25.92
C VAL A 252 -26.66 4.28 27.29
N ALA A 253 -26.00 5.12 28.09
CA ALA A 253 -25.89 4.87 29.51
C ALA A 253 -27.30 4.54 29.97
N THR A 254 -27.56 3.24 30.22
CA THR A 254 -28.79 2.84 30.89
C THR A 254 -28.91 3.78 32.05
N PRO A 255 -29.98 4.59 32.16
CA PRO A 255 -30.17 5.40 33.35
C PRO A 255 -30.03 4.41 34.51
N LEU A 256 -29.07 4.69 35.39
CA LEU A 256 -28.95 3.97 36.63
C LEU A 256 -30.40 3.85 37.15
N ASP A 257 -30.86 2.63 37.30
CA ASP A 257 -32.17 2.36 37.87
C ASP A 257 -32.06 2.77 39.34
N ASP A 258 -32.07 4.10 39.55
CA ASP A 258 -32.10 4.73 40.87
C ASP A 258 -33.46 4.52 41.54
N ASN A 259 -34.03 3.34 41.32
CA ASN A 259 -35.23 2.98 42.09
C ASN A 259 -34.81 2.44 43.46
N PRO A 260 -34.86 3.29 44.53
CA PRO A 260 -34.44 2.90 45.86
C PRO A 260 -35.31 1.80 46.45
N PHE A 261 -36.40 1.37 45.77
CA PHE A 261 -37.34 0.38 46.27
C PHE A 261 -37.05 -1.06 45.78
N THR A 262 -36.05 -1.30 44.96
CA THR A 262 -35.67 -2.67 44.54
C THR A 262 -34.76 -3.39 45.54
N ALA A 263 -34.35 -2.73 46.62
CA ALA A 263 -33.42 -3.27 47.63
C ALA A 263 -34.08 -4.07 48.77
N PHE A 264 -35.39 -4.29 48.74
CA PHE A 264 -36.04 -5.09 49.82
C PHE A 264 -36.08 -6.59 49.42
N PRO A 265 -35.47 -7.50 50.22
CA PRO A 265 -35.65 -8.94 50.05
C PRO A 265 -37.11 -9.28 50.37
N ARG A 266 -37.75 -10.06 49.47
CA ARG A 266 -39.09 -10.61 49.72
C ARG A 266 -38.99 -11.59 50.90
N PRO A 267 -39.86 -11.46 51.92
CA PRO A 267 -39.90 -12.43 52.98
C PRO A 267 -40.38 -13.78 52.44
N THR A 268 -39.76 -14.84 52.93
CA THR A 268 -40.03 -16.25 52.65
C THR A 268 -41.41 -16.68 53.12
#